data_b1fa2e2b9b7056bab4857ff718ec93b2
#
_entry.id   b1fa2e2b9b7056bab4857ff718ec93b2
#
_cell.length_a   1.000
_cell.length_b   1.000
_cell.length_c   1.000
_cell.angle_alpha   90.00
_cell.angle_beta   90.00
_cell.angle_gamma   90.00
#
_symmetry.space_group_name_H-M   'P 1'
#
loop_
_entity.id
_entity.type
_entity.pdbx_description
1 polymer ?
#
loop_
_entity_poly.entity_id
_entity_poly.type
_entity_poly.pdbx_seq_one_letter_code
_entity_poly.pdbx_strand_id
1 'polypeptide(L)'
;MTRPYRTFSNNKPRRDTERAIKLELESLVSQITRLRTPYCVLCGESNWRELECGHFWHRAMPPTEFDLQNLRTLCRSCNRRHELDPQPYREYMLRDLGEKVFNQLEWRAHSQTKVGYVELFNLREEMRALLAEEKRRVA
;
A
#
# COMPACT_ATOMS: atom_id res chain seq x y z
N MET A 1 30.11 7.55 50.00
CA MET A 1 30.43 7.22 48.57
C MET A 1 29.16 6.81 47.89
N THR A 2 28.59 7.68 47.12
CA THR A 2 27.44 7.40 46.28
C THR A 2 27.94 6.72 45.00
N ARG A 3 27.50 5.46 44.74
CA ARG A 3 27.75 4.80 43.46
C ARG A 3 27.01 5.56 42.37
N PRO A 4 27.66 5.89 41.26
CA PRO A 4 26.94 6.48 40.14
C PRO A 4 25.91 5.47 39.64
N TYR A 5 24.67 5.91 39.59
CA TYR A 5 23.60 5.18 38.89
C TYR A 5 24.05 4.95 37.44
N ARG A 6 24.37 3.70 37.12
CA ARG A 6 24.44 3.30 35.72
C ARG A 6 23.02 3.33 35.16
N THR A 7 22.68 4.40 34.50
CA THR A 7 21.54 4.37 33.60
C THR A 7 21.85 3.39 32.47
N PHE A 8 21.40 2.18 32.64
CA PHE A 8 21.29 1.28 31.50
C PHE A 8 20.23 1.90 30.58
N SER A 9 20.68 2.63 29.57
CA SER A 9 19.80 2.90 28.45
C SER A 9 19.50 1.54 27.83
N ASN A 10 18.32 1.01 28.11
CA ASN A 10 17.77 -0.13 27.39
C ASN A 10 17.47 0.31 25.95
N ASN A 11 18.51 0.56 25.17
CA ASN A 11 18.42 0.68 23.73
C ASN A 11 18.29 -0.73 23.11
N LYS A 12 17.34 -1.51 23.59
CA LYS A 12 16.79 -2.56 22.74
C LYS A 12 16.07 -1.81 21.63
N PRO A 13 16.39 -2.10 20.35
CA PRO A 13 15.58 -1.58 19.26
C PRO A 13 14.14 -1.91 19.59
N ARG A 14 13.29 -0.88 19.70
CA ARG A 14 11.87 -1.10 19.91
C ARG A 14 11.41 -2.00 18.77
N ARG A 15 10.89 -3.17 19.12
CA ARG A 15 10.20 -3.99 18.13
C ARG A 15 9.15 -3.10 17.50
N ASP A 16 9.24 -2.94 16.19
CA ASP A 16 8.21 -2.22 15.46
C ASP A 16 6.86 -2.87 15.77
N THR A 17 5.91 -2.07 16.23
CA THR A 17 4.56 -2.57 16.47
C THR A 17 3.92 -2.90 15.14
N GLU A 18 2.95 -3.79 15.14
CA GLU A 18 2.15 -4.11 13.95
C GLU A 18 1.56 -2.84 13.33
N ARG A 19 1.06 -1.93 14.17
CA ARG A 19 0.54 -0.64 13.72
C ARG A 19 1.60 0.21 13.03
N ALA A 20 2.82 0.29 13.57
CA ALA A 20 3.91 1.05 12.97
C ALA A 20 4.31 0.48 11.61
N ILE A 21 4.35 -0.85 11.50
CA ILE A 21 4.64 -1.53 10.23
C ILE A 21 3.55 -1.22 9.20
N LYS A 22 2.28 -1.29 9.58
CA LYS A 22 1.16 -0.96 8.66
C LYS A 22 1.20 0.48 8.18
N LEU A 23 1.51 1.44 9.06
CA LEU A 23 1.64 2.85 8.67
C LEU A 23 2.78 3.05 7.67
N GLU A 24 3.91 2.41 7.89
CA GLU A 24 5.02 2.44 6.94
C GLU A 24 4.65 1.76 5.61
N LEU A 25 3.97 0.63 5.65
CA LEU A 25 3.49 -0.06 4.44
C LEU A 25 2.53 0.82 3.63
N GLU A 26 1.61 1.54 4.27
CA GLU A 26 0.74 2.49 3.56
C GLU A 26 1.56 3.52 2.77
N SER A 27 2.58 4.09 3.39
CA SER A 27 3.47 5.05 2.73
C SER A 27 4.25 4.40 1.59
N LEU A 28 4.84 3.23 1.82
CA LEU A 28 5.66 2.52 0.83
C LEU A 28 4.85 2.16 -0.42
N VAL A 29 3.72 1.50 -0.26
CA VAL A 29 2.89 1.09 -1.41
C VAL A 29 2.30 2.27 -2.16
N SER A 30 1.96 3.35 -1.46
CA SER A 30 1.50 4.58 -2.08
C SER A 30 2.58 5.24 -2.95
N GLN A 31 3.80 5.33 -2.44
CA GLN A 31 4.91 5.89 -3.20
C GLN A 31 5.26 5.03 -4.42
N ILE A 32 5.32 3.71 -4.26
CA ILE A 32 5.59 2.79 -5.37
C ILE A 32 4.53 2.94 -6.46
N THR A 33 3.26 2.91 -6.08
CA THR A 33 2.13 3.02 -7.01
C THR A 33 2.20 4.32 -7.81
N ARG A 34 2.40 5.46 -7.14
CA ARG A 34 2.46 6.77 -7.79
C ARG A 34 3.72 7.00 -8.62
N LEU A 35 4.85 6.40 -8.24
CA LEU A 35 6.08 6.45 -9.06
C LEU A 35 5.93 5.63 -10.34
N ARG A 36 5.29 4.48 -10.27
CA ARG A 36 5.03 3.62 -11.44
C ARG A 36 4.05 4.25 -12.41
N THR A 37 3.02 4.91 -11.89
CA THR A 37 1.97 5.55 -12.69
C THR A 37 1.70 6.94 -12.13
N PRO A 38 2.41 7.98 -12.63
CA PRO A 38 2.32 9.34 -12.08
C PRO A 38 1.12 10.13 -12.63
N TYR A 39 0.00 9.47 -12.85
CA TYR A 39 -1.26 10.06 -13.30
C TYR A 39 -2.45 9.21 -12.86
N CYS A 40 -3.61 9.83 -12.73
CA CYS A 40 -4.85 9.12 -12.44
C CYS A 40 -5.21 8.17 -13.60
N VAL A 41 -5.38 6.89 -13.31
CA VAL A 41 -5.70 5.88 -14.34
C VAL A 41 -7.10 6.02 -14.92
N LEU A 42 -8.00 6.79 -14.26
CA LEU A 42 -9.37 6.97 -14.70
C LEU A 42 -9.59 8.27 -15.49
N CYS A 43 -8.96 9.38 -15.10
CA CYS A 43 -9.18 10.67 -15.76
C CYS A 43 -7.92 11.33 -16.33
N GLY A 44 -6.74 10.78 -16.05
CA GLY A 44 -5.47 11.30 -16.56
C GLY A 44 -4.89 12.49 -15.78
N GLU A 45 -5.49 12.92 -14.67
CA GLU A 45 -4.93 13.99 -13.84
C GLU A 45 -3.48 13.70 -13.47
N SER A 46 -2.58 14.62 -13.74
CA SER A 46 -1.13 14.46 -13.51
C SER A 46 -0.56 15.41 -12.47
N ASN A 47 -1.36 16.27 -11.87
CA ASN A 47 -0.92 17.09 -10.75
C ASN A 47 -0.66 16.18 -9.54
N TRP A 48 0.61 15.98 -9.20
CA TRP A 48 1.00 15.05 -8.14
C TRP A 48 0.36 15.36 -6.78
N ARG A 49 -0.02 16.62 -6.52
CA ARG A 49 -0.70 17.03 -5.28
C ARG A 49 -2.12 16.50 -5.17
N GLU A 50 -2.72 16.16 -6.30
CA GLU A 50 -4.06 15.58 -6.39
C GLU A 50 -4.04 14.05 -6.45
N LEU A 51 -2.86 13.42 -6.54
CA LEU A 51 -2.74 11.99 -6.72
C LEU A 51 -2.66 11.24 -5.39
N GLU A 52 -3.43 10.18 -5.31
CA GLU A 52 -3.51 9.27 -4.17
C GLU A 52 -3.30 7.83 -4.62
N CYS A 53 -3.04 6.95 -3.67
CA CYS A 53 -3.06 5.51 -3.89
C CYS A 53 -4.48 4.98 -3.61
N GLY A 54 -5.19 4.61 -4.67
CA GLY A 54 -6.57 4.14 -4.57
C GLY A 54 -6.64 2.63 -4.41
N HIS A 55 -7.32 2.16 -3.36
CA HIS A 55 -7.64 0.75 -3.16
C HIS A 55 -8.88 0.37 -3.99
N PHE A 56 -8.78 -0.65 -4.82
CA PHE A 56 -9.96 -1.16 -5.51
C PHE A 56 -10.87 -1.94 -4.55
N TRP A 57 -10.37 -2.98 -3.91
CA TRP A 57 -11.00 -3.61 -2.75
C TRP A 57 -10.61 -2.83 -1.51
N HIS A 58 -11.60 -2.52 -0.67
CA HIS A 58 -11.44 -1.61 0.46
C HIS A 58 -10.28 -1.99 1.39
N ARG A 59 -9.58 -0.98 1.91
CA ARG A 59 -8.44 -1.19 2.83
C ARG A 59 -8.78 -1.99 4.09
N ALA A 60 -10.05 -2.05 4.47
CA ALA A 60 -10.49 -2.87 5.60
C ALA A 60 -10.46 -4.38 5.32
N MET A 61 -10.15 -4.78 4.07
CA MET A 61 -9.97 -6.18 3.67
C MET A 61 -8.48 -6.53 3.77
N PRO A 62 -8.04 -7.22 4.86
CA PRO A 62 -6.62 -7.33 5.18
C PRO A 62 -5.74 -7.97 4.11
N PRO A 63 -6.19 -9.04 3.39
CA PRO A 63 -5.31 -9.71 2.43
C PRO A 63 -4.87 -8.85 1.25
N THR A 64 -5.62 -7.80 0.91
CA THR A 64 -5.37 -6.96 -0.26
C THR A 64 -5.04 -5.51 0.08
N GLU A 65 -4.96 -5.18 1.37
CA GLU A 65 -4.69 -3.81 1.84
C GLU A 65 -3.37 -3.26 1.27
N PHE A 66 -2.32 -4.07 1.24
CA PHE A 66 -0.99 -3.69 0.74
C PHE A 66 -0.59 -4.49 -0.51
N ASP A 67 -1.54 -5.09 -1.18
CA ASP A 67 -1.33 -5.83 -2.43
C ASP A 67 -1.26 -4.84 -3.59
N LEU A 68 -0.12 -4.75 -4.26
CA LEU A 68 0.08 -3.83 -5.38
C LEU A 68 -0.89 -4.07 -6.53
N GLN A 69 -1.41 -5.28 -6.71
CA GLN A 69 -2.46 -5.55 -7.71
C GLN A 69 -3.78 -4.85 -7.39
N ASN A 70 -4.02 -4.56 -6.10
CA ASN A 70 -5.23 -3.88 -5.64
C ASN A 70 -5.13 -2.35 -5.69
N LEU A 71 -3.96 -1.81 -6.05
CA LEU A 71 -3.64 -0.40 -5.90
C LEU A 71 -3.35 0.23 -7.26
N ARG A 72 -3.95 1.38 -7.51
CA ARG A 72 -3.66 2.23 -8.68
C ARG A 72 -3.63 3.69 -8.26
N THR A 73 -2.91 4.49 -9.02
CA THR A 73 -2.95 5.94 -8.85
C THR A 73 -4.28 6.49 -9.28
N LEU A 74 -4.98 7.15 -8.38
CA LEU A 74 -6.20 7.89 -8.64
C LEU A 74 -6.05 9.33 -8.18
N CYS A 75 -6.71 10.27 -8.86
CA CYS A 75 -6.87 11.59 -8.29
C CYS A 75 -7.88 11.54 -7.13
N ARG A 76 -7.82 12.54 -6.26
CA ARG A 76 -8.69 12.62 -5.09
C ARG A 76 -10.17 12.50 -5.45
N SER A 77 -10.59 13.14 -6.52
CA SER A 77 -11.98 13.10 -7.02
C SER A 77 -12.40 11.71 -7.48
N CYS A 78 -11.59 11.05 -8.30
CA CYS A 78 -11.87 9.69 -8.77
C CYS A 78 -11.84 8.68 -7.64
N ASN A 79 -10.94 8.83 -6.67
CA ASN A 79 -10.87 7.96 -5.51
C ASN A 79 -12.13 8.07 -4.62
N ARG A 80 -12.64 9.28 -4.42
CA ARG A 80 -13.92 9.48 -3.73
C ARG A 80 -15.11 8.91 -4.49
N ARG A 81 -15.14 9.09 -5.80
CA ARG A 81 -16.19 8.54 -6.65
C ARG A 81 -16.26 7.02 -6.56
N HIS A 82 -15.13 6.36 -6.43
CA HIS A 82 -15.08 4.90 -6.32
C HIS A 82 -15.91 4.35 -5.14
N GLU A 83 -15.99 5.09 -4.04
CA GLU A 83 -16.81 4.70 -2.88
C GLU A 83 -18.32 4.71 -3.19
N LEU A 84 -18.75 5.58 -4.11
CA LEU A 84 -20.14 5.75 -4.49
C LEU A 84 -20.51 4.94 -5.74
N ASP A 85 -19.59 4.85 -6.69
CA ASP A 85 -19.77 4.16 -7.97
C ASP A 85 -18.48 3.39 -8.31
N PRO A 86 -18.42 2.09 -8.01
CA PRO A 86 -17.24 1.28 -8.26
C PRO A 86 -17.02 0.93 -9.73
N GLN A 87 -17.98 1.19 -10.61
CA GLN A 87 -17.97 0.70 -11.99
C GLN A 87 -16.79 1.21 -12.82
N PRO A 88 -16.44 2.52 -12.83
CA PRO A 88 -15.32 3.00 -13.64
C PRO A 88 -13.98 2.33 -13.27
N TYR A 89 -13.69 2.21 -11.99
CA TYR A 89 -12.47 1.57 -11.52
C TYR A 89 -12.48 0.06 -11.79
N ARG A 90 -13.63 -0.59 -11.61
CA ARG A 90 -13.81 -2.01 -11.93
C ARG A 90 -13.52 -2.30 -13.40
N GLU A 91 -14.04 -1.51 -14.31
CA GLU A 91 -13.78 -1.68 -15.75
C GLU A 91 -12.30 -1.51 -16.08
N TYR A 92 -11.65 -0.51 -15.46
CA TYR A 92 -10.21 -0.33 -15.61
C TYR A 92 -9.43 -1.56 -15.14
N MET A 93 -9.74 -2.05 -13.93
CA MET A 93 -9.05 -3.20 -13.34
C MET A 93 -9.23 -4.47 -14.17
N LEU A 94 -10.41 -4.72 -14.70
CA LEU A 94 -10.67 -5.85 -15.58
C LEU A 94 -9.85 -5.78 -16.87
N ARG A 95 -9.71 -4.60 -17.45
CA ARG A 95 -8.88 -4.41 -18.65
C ARG A 95 -7.39 -4.55 -18.35
N ASP A 96 -6.93 -4.00 -17.23
CA ASP A 96 -5.52 -3.97 -16.88
C ASP A 96 -5.00 -5.35 -16.41
N LEU A 97 -5.76 -6.02 -15.55
CA LEU A 97 -5.38 -7.32 -14.98
C LEU A 97 -5.81 -8.50 -15.86
N GLY A 98 -6.89 -8.36 -16.61
CA GLY A 98 -7.60 -9.47 -17.22
C GLY A 98 -8.51 -10.19 -16.22
N GLU A 99 -9.50 -10.92 -16.75
CA GLU A 99 -10.54 -11.55 -15.95
C GLU A 99 -10.00 -12.55 -14.92
N LYS A 100 -9.05 -13.38 -15.34
CA LYS A 100 -8.48 -14.42 -14.47
C LYS A 100 -7.77 -13.81 -13.24
N VAL A 101 -6.89 -12.85 -13.47
CA VAL A 101 -6.13 -12.18 -12.39
C VAL A 101 -7.06 -11.34 -11.53
N PHE A 102 -8.02 -10.65 -12.13
CA PHE A 102 -9.04 -9.90 -11.41
C PHE A 102 -9.85 -10.80 -10.47
N ASN A 103 -10.28 -11.95 -10.92
CA ASN A 103 -11.02 -12.92 -10.10
C ASN A 103 -10.17 -13.49 -8.97
N GLN A 104 -8.88 -13.72 -9.21
CA GLN A 104 -7.93 -14.14 -8.16
C GLN A 104 -7.76 -13.06 -7.08
N LEU A 105 -7.68 -11.79 -7.49
CA LEU A 105 -7.62 -10.66 -6.57
C LEU A 105 -8.90 -10.56 -5.72
N GLU A 106 -10.06 -10.68 -6.35
CA GLU A 106 -11.36 -10.70 -5.67
C GLU A 106 -11.44 -11.82 -4.63
N TRP A 107 -10.98 -13.01 -5.00
CA TRP A 107 -10.95 -14.15 -4.09
C TRP A 107 -10.06 -13.86 -2.86
N ARG A 108 -8.87 -13.30 -3.08
CA ARG A 108 -7.98 -12.91 -1.96
C ARG A 108 -8.62 -11.85 -1.08
N ALA A 109 -9.24 -10.84 -1.67
CA ALA A 109 -9.89 -9.76 -0.94
C ALA A 109 -10.98 -10.25 0.00
N HIS A 110 -11.77 -11.23 -0.45
CA HIS A 110 -12.88 -11.79 0.32
C HIS A 110 -12.49 -12.96 1.23
N SER A 111 -11.24 -13.41 1.16
CA SER A 111 -10.74 -14.38 2.14
C SER A 111 -10.66 -13.69 3.49
N GLN A 112 -11.17 -14.32 4.55
CA GLN A 112 -11.15 -13.73 5.90
C GLN A 112 -9.84 -14.02 6.63
N THR A 113 -8.77 -14.25 5.89
CA THR A 113 -7.45 -14.55 6.44
C THR A 113 -6.84 -13.29 7.03
N LYS A 114 -6.46 -13.36 8.30
CA LYS A 114 -5.71 -12.29 8.95
C LYS A 114 -4.26 -12.34 8.50
N VAL A 115 -3.68 -11.17 8.27
CA VAL A 115 -2.25 -11.03 7.96
C VAL A 115 -1.50 -10.82 9.28
N GLY A 116 -0.59 -11.74 9.60
CA GLY A 116 0.15 -11.74 10.85
C GLY A 116 1.37 -10.81 10.83
N TYR A 117 1.97 -10.62 12.02
CA TYR A 117 3.13 -9.76 12.21
C TYR A 117 4.31 -10.13 11.30
N VAL A 118 4.65 -11.40 11.22
CA VAL A 118 5.79 -11.88 10.40
C VAL A 118 5.58 -11.58 8.93
N GLU A 119 4.37 -11.80 8.43
CA GLU A 119 4.02 -11.50 7.04
C GLU A 119 4.12 -9.99 6.75
N LEU A 120 3.61 -9.16 7.65
CA LEU A 120 3.69 -7.69 7.53
C LEU A 120 5.15 -7.21 7.58
N PHE A 121 5.95 -7.76 8.48
CA PHE A 121 7.37 -7.45 8.58
C PHE A 121 8.10 -7.79 7.27
N ASN A 122 7.91 -8.98 6.75
CA ASN A 122 8.54 -9.41 5.49
C ASN A 122 8.06 -8.57 4.30
N LEU A 123 6.78 -8.25 4.26
CA LEU A 123 6.21 -7.40 3.21
C LEU A 123 6.82 -5.99 3.25
N ARG A 124 7.01 -5.43 4.44
CA ARG A 124 7.68 -4.14 4.59
C ARG A 124 9.09 -4.14 4.02
N GLU A 125 9.88 -5.15 4.34
CA GLU A 125 11.25 -5.29 3.83
C GLU A 125 11.25 -5.39 2.29
N GLU A 126 10.33 -6.17 1.74
CA GLU A 126 10.14 -6.30 0.29
C GLU A 126 9.75 -4.95 -0.35
N MET A 127 8.80 -4.24 0.23
CA MET A 127 8.35 -2.95 -0.28
C MET A 127 9.42 -1.85 -0.15
N ARG A 128 10.23 -1.86 0.90
CA ARG A 128 11.38 -0.97 1.03
C ARG A 128 12.38 -1.16 -0.11
N ALA A 129 12.72 -2.40 -0.42
CA ALA A 129 13.61 -2.74 -1.52
C ALA A 129 13.02 -2.31 -2.87
N LEU A 130 11.74 -2.55 -3.07
CA LEU A 130 11.02 -2.22 -4.29
C LEU A 130 10.94 -0.70 -4.50
N LEU A 131 10.67 0.06 -3.44
CA LEU A 131 10.67 1.53 -3.52
C LEU A 131 12.04 2.08 -3.88
N ALA A 132 13.11 1.55 -3.29
CA ALA A 132 14.47 1.95 -3.63
C ALA A 132 14.78 1.71 -5.11
N GLU A 133 14.34 0.58 -5.65
CA GLU A 133 14.47 0.24 -7.07
C GLU A 133 13.68 1.21 -7.97
N GLU A 134 12.43 1.51 -7.62
CA GLU A 134 11.60 2.46 -8.37
C GLU A 134 12.20 3.88 -8.36
N LYS A 135 12.76 4.33 -7.25
CA LYS A 135 13.45 5.61 -7.17
C LYS A 135 14.68 5.67 -8.08
N ARG A 136 15.44 4.58 -8.19
CA ARG A 136 16.57 4.49 -9.13
C ARG A 136 16.11 4.54 -10.58
N ARG A 137 14.99 3.87 -10.89
CA ARG A 137 14.44 3.81 -12.24
C ARG A 137 14.00 5.19 -12.76
N VAL A 138 13.45 6.04 -11.90
CA VAL A 138 12.95 7.37 -12.28
C VAL A 138 13.94 8.50 -12.06
N ALA A 139 15.10 8.22 -11.49
CA ALA A 139 16.16 9.20 -11.27
C ALA A 139 16.89 9.58 -12.58
#